data_fa744aff10316c62632cc54bf897c8f2
#
_entry.id   fa744aff10316c62632cc54bf897c8f2
#
_cell.length_a   1.000
_cell.length_b   1.000
_cell.length_c   1.000
_cell.angle_alpha   90.00
_cell.angle_beta   90.00
_cell.angle_gamma   90.00
#
_symmetry.space_group_name_H-M   'P 1'
#
loop_
_entity.id
_entity.type
_entity.pdbx_description
1 polymer ?
#
loop_
_entity_poly.entity_id
_entity_poly.type
_entity_poly.pdbx_seq_one_letter_code
_entity_poly.pdbx_strand_id
1 'polypeptide(L)'
;MSEPELASRIISVCNLKGGAGKSTIAVNLACALRAVTGLDCILVDADRQGTALAWAENGELGIRVTSRVLHEARREDPFPGLAWVKQIRLLAQRNPAVIIDLPPGLDYALAAVTAISDLIFVPVNPSGIDLHSTARFVKAVQKARVVRGGDKPLCVI
;
A
#
# COMPACT_ATOMS: atom_id res chain seq x y z
N MET A 1 -7.65 25.46 21.73
CA MET A 1 -6.76 24.30 21.59
C MET A 1 -7.07 23.68 20.23
N SER A 2 -6.20 23.86 19.27
CA SER A 2 -6.32 23.16 17.99
C SER A 2 -6.18 21.66 18.26
N GLU A 3 -7.16 20.86 17.82
CA GLU A 3 -7.02 19.41 17.81
C GLU A 3 -5.70 19.06 17.11
N PRO A 4 -4.93 18.09 17.63
CA PRO A 4 -3.71 17.68 16.95
C PRO A 4 -4.12 17.21 15.56
N GLU A 5 -3.60 17.87 14.54
CA GLU A 5 -3.79 17.49 13.14
C GLU A 5 -3.32 16.04 13.01
N LEU A 6 -4.27 15.12 12.92
CA LEU A 6 -3.99 13.69 12.80
C LEU A 6 -3.21 13.49 11.49
N ALA A 7 -1.90 13.33 11.64
CA ALA A 7 -1.04 13.05 10.49
C ALA A 7 -1.62 11.84 9.74
N SER A 8 -1.87 12.02 8.46
CA SER A 8 -2.39 10.95 7.59
C SER A 8 -1.56 9.69 7.72
N ARG A 9 -2.21 8.53 7.69
CA ARG A 9 -1.55 7.22 7.70
C ARG A 9 -1.60 6.60 6.31
N ILE A 10 -0.43 6.17 5.85
CA ILE A 10 -0.30 5.44 4.58
C ILE A 10 -0.06 3.97 4.89
N ILE A 11 -1.02 3.14 4.49
CA ILE A 11 -1.01 1.69 4.73
C ILE A 11 -0.95 0.99 3.37
N SER A 12 0.09 0.21 3.15
CA SER A 12 0.26 -0.55 1.91
C SER A 12 0.00 -2.03 2.11
N VAL A 13 -0.71 -2.65 1.19
CA VAL A 13 -0.93 -4.10 1.15
C VAL A 13 -0.14 -4.65 -0.03
N CYS A 14 0.89 -5.44 0.25
CA CYS A 14 1.79 -5.94 -0.78
C CYS A 14 2.29 -7.36 -0.50
N ASN A 15 2.54 -8.11 -1.57
CA ASN A 15 3.27 -9.37 -1.55
C ASN A 15 3.87 -9.59 -2.95
N LEU A 16 5.02 -10.26 -3.00
CA LEU A 16 5.69 -10.61 -4.25
C LEU A 16 4.86 -11.57 -5.13
N LYS A 17 3.98 -12.36 -4.50
CA LYS A 17 3.19 -13.39 -5.18
C LYS A 17 1.81 -12.87 -5.58
N GLY A 18 1.37 -13.26 -6.78
CA GLY A 18 -0.01 -13.11 -7.22
C GLY A 18 -0.96 -14.05 -6.45
N GLY A 19 -2.24 -13.68 -6.32
CA GLY A 19 -3.25 -14.51 -5.67
C GLY A 19 -3.14 -14.63 -4.13
N ALA A 20 -2.31 -13.81 -3.49
CA ALA A 20 -2.17 -13.81 -2.02
C ALA A 20 -3.28 -13.05 -1.26
N GLY A 21 -4.33 -12.60 -1.94
CA GLY A 21 -5.45 -11.90 -1.32
C GLY A 21 -5.22 -10.40 -1.05
N LYS A 22 -4.25 -9.77 -1.71
CA LYS A 22 -3.92 -8.35 -1.51
C LYS A 22 -5.12 -7.43 -1.66
N SER A 23 -5.78 -7.46 -2.81
CA SER A 23 -6.95 -6.60 -3.10
C SER A 23 -8.09 -6.88 -2.12
N THR A 24 -8.33 -8.15 -1.79
CA THR A 24 -9.34 -8.54 -0.80
C THR A 24 -9.05 -7.91 0.57
N ILE A 25 -7.81 -7.98 1.02
CA ILE A 25 -7.40 -7.39 2.30
C ILE A 25 -7.46 -5.87 2.23
N ALA A 26 -6.97 -5.25 1.17
CA ALA A 26 -6.96 -3.80 1.02
C ALA A 26 -8.38 -3.21 1.07
N VAL A 27 -9.33 -3.80 0.34
CA VAL A 27 -10.73 -3.38 0.33
C VAL A 27 -11.37 -3.57 1.72
N ASN A 28 -11.24 -4.77 2.32
CA ASN A 28 -11.82 -5.04 3.63
C ASN A 28 -11.21 -4.16 4.73
N LEU A 29 -9.90 -3.90 4.68
CA LEU A 29 -9.22 -3.01 5.61
C LEU A 29 -9.75 -1.58 5.51
N ALA A 30 -9.95 -1.07 4.30
CA ALA A 30 -10.50 0.27 4.08
C ALA A 30 -11.94 0.39 4.60
N CYS A 31 -12.78 -0.59 4.31
CA CYS A 31 -14.17 -0.64 4.81
C CYS A 31 -14.20 -0.74 6.34
N ALA A 32 -13.39 -1.64 6.93
CA ALA A 32 -13.33 -1.84 8.37
C ALA A 32 -12.80 -0.59 9.09
N LEU A 33 -11.74 0.04 8.57
CA LEU A 33 -11.20 1.26 9.15
C LEU A 33 -12.25 2.36 9.22
N ARG A 34 -12.98 2.59 8.14
CA ARG A 34 -14.09 3.54 8.12
C ARG A 34 -15.20 3.17 9.10
N ALA A 35 -15.62 1.90 9.10
CA ALA A 35 -16.71 1.44 9.97
C ALA A 35 -16.38 1.58 11.47
N VAL A 36 -15.11 1.30 11.85
CA VAL A 36 -14.70 1.32 13.26
C VAL A 36 -14.33 2.72 13.74
N THR A 37 -13.69 3.53 12.89
CA THR A 37 -13.17 4.83 13.31
C THR A 37 -14.01 6.02 12.88
N GLY A 38 -14.90 5.83 11.91
CA GLY A 38 -15.64 6.93 11.25
C GLY A 38 -14.75 7.82 10.36
N LEU A 39 -13.46 7.56 10.28
CA LEU A 39 -12.53 8.37 9.49
C LEU A 39 -12.73 8.10 7.99
N ASP A 40 -12.72 9.16 7.21
CA ASP A 40 -12.65 9.05 5.77
C ASP A 40 -11.30 8.47 5.35
N CYS A 41 -11.36 7.41 4.55
CA CYS A 41 -10.19 6.82 3.95
C CYS A 41 -10.33 6.79 2.42
N ILE A 42 -9.20 6.74 1.74
CA ILE A 42 -9.15 6.51 0.30
C ILE A 42 -8.37 5.23 0.03
N LEU A 43 -8.95 4.35 -0.78
CA LEU A 43 -8.27 3.18 -1.31
C LEU A 43 -7.67 3.52 -2.67
N VAL A 44 -6.38 3.29 -2.80
CA VAL A 44 -5.62 3.49 -4.05
C VAL A 44 -5.37 2.12 -4.67
N ASP A 45 -5.97 1.89 -5.83
CA ASP A 45 -5.65 0.73 -6.67
C ASP A 45 -4.41 1.07 -7.50
N ALA A 46 -3.28 0.48 -7.14
CA ALA A 46 -2.01 0.66 -7.82
C ALA A 46 -1.66 -0.48 -8.79
N ASP A 47 -2.52 -1.50 -8.88
CA ASP A 47 -2.40 -2.61 -9.82
C ASP A 47 -3.05 -2.25 -11.17
N ARG A 48 -2.39 -2.60 -12.27
CA ARG A 48 -2.96 -2.46 -13.62
C ARG A 48 -4.20 -3.32 -13.85
N GLN A 49 -4.37 -4.38 -13.06
CA GLN A 49 -5.56 -5.24 -13.15
C GLN A 49 -6.82 -4.54 -12.64
N GLY A 50 -6.69 -3.52 -11.80
CA GLY A 50 -7.81 -2.71 -11.36
C GLY A 50 -8.85 -3.46 -10.53
N THR A 51 -8.47 -4.48 -9.79
CA THR A 51 -9.40 -5.34 -9.04
C THR A 51 -10.18 -4.58 -8.00
N ALA A 52 -9.50 -3.74 -7.19
CA ALA A 52 -10.15 -2.96 -6.16
C ALA A 52 -11.07 -1.88 -6.74
N LEU A 53 -10.66 -1.27 -7.85
CA LEU A 53 -11.46 -0.29 -8.59
C LEU A 53 -12.73 -0.93 -9.16
N ALA A 54 -12.61 -2.09 -9.81
CA ALA A 54 -13.75 -2.83 -10.36
C ALA A 54 -14.77 -3.22 -9.27
N TRP A 55 -14.32 -3.57 -8.08
CA TRP A 55 -15.23 -3.85 -6.96
C TRP A 55 -15.98 -2.60 -6.49
N ALA A 56 -15.32 -1.44 -6.50
CA ALA A 56 -15.97 -0.19 -6.16
C ALA A 56 -17.03 0.23 -7.19
N GLU A 57 -16.78 -0.04 -8.48
CA GLU A 57 -17.71 0.28 -9.57
C GLU A 57 -18.94 -0.65 -9.58
N ASN A 58 -18.78 -1.90 -9.12
CA ASN A 58 -19.83 -2.91 -9.10
C ASN A 58 -20.54 -3.07 -7.75
N GLY A 59 -20.12 -2.36 -6.71
CA GLY A 59 -20.68 -2.48 -5.38
C GLY A 59 -20.61 -1.20 -4.56
N GLU A 60 -21.50 -1.09 -3.57
CA GLU A 60 -21.50 0.01 -2.62
C GLU A 60 -20.51 -0.27 -1.47
N LEU A 61 -19.24 0.00 -1.68
CA LEU A 61 -18.19 -0.23 -0.65
C LEU A 61 -18.23 0.82 0.47
N GLY A 62 -18.95 1.93 0.28
CA GLY A 62 -18.99 3.03 1.26
C GLY A 62 -17.65 3.75 1.46
N ILE A 63 -16.66 3.50 0.63
CA ILE A 63 -15.34 4.12 0.64
C ILE A 63 -15.02 4.72 -0.72
N ARG A 64 -14.09 5.69 -0.75
CA ARG A 64 -13.58 6.24 -2.01
C ARG A 64 -12.46 5.37 -2.54
N VAL A 65 -12.52 5.03 -3.83
CA VAL A 65 -11.46 4.29 -4.53
C VAL A 65 -10.95 5.13 -5.69
N THR A 66 -9.66 5.10 -5.92
CA THR A 66 -9.02 5.77 -7.06
C THR A 66 -7.90 4.91 -7.63
N SER A 67 -7.70 4.98 -8.93
CA SER A 67 -6.57 4.31 -9.57
C SER A 67 -5.35 5.23 -9.59
N ARG A 68 -4.20 4.68 -9.19
CA ARG A 68 -2.86 5.28 -9.34
C ARG A 68 -1.86 4.17 -9.62
N VAL A 69 -1.91 3.67 -10.86
CA VAL A 69 -1.08 2.54 -11.28
C VAL A 69 0.39 2.84 -11.06
N LEU A 70 1.05 1.94 -10.35
CA LEU A 70 2.50 1.97 -10.19
C LEU A 70 3.14 1.24 -11.36
N HIS A 71 3.70 2.01 -12.28
CA HIS A 71 4.34 1.48 -13.47
C HIS A 71 5.75 0.97 -13.18
N GLU A 72 6.15 -0.07 -13.90
CA GLU A 72 7.54 -0.50 -13.91
C GLU A 72 8.47 0.63 -14.34
N ALA A 73 9.65 0.65 -13.72
CA ALA A 73 10.67 1.63 -14.05
C ALA A 73 11.04 1.54 -15.55
N ARG A 74 10.98 2.67 -16.24
CA ARG A 74 11.56 2.77 -17.57
C ARG A 74 13.09 2.88 -17.42
N ARG A 75 13.84 2.29 -18.35
CA ARG A 75 15.31 2.34 -18.34
C ARG A 75 15.87 3.76 -18.25
N GLU A 76 15.09 4.76 -18.67
CA GLU A 76 15.46 6.17 -18.72
C GLU A 76 15.04 6.97 -17.49
N ASP A 77 14.30 6.33 -16.54
CA ASP A 77 13.84 7.01 -15.32
C ASP A 77 14.91 6.86 -14.22
N PRO A 78 15.63 7.93 -13.87
CA PRO A 78 16.67 7.86 -12.83
C PRO A 78 16.08 7.64 -11.43
N PHE A 79 14.78 7.90 -11.23
CA PHE A 79 14.09 7.75 -9.95
C PHE A 79 12.73 7.06 -10.13
N PRO A 80 12.74 5.74 -10.42
CA PRO A 80 11.49 4.99 -10.63
C PRO A 80 10.53 5.15 -9.46
N GLY A 81 9.28 5.49 -9.75
CA GLY A 81 8.25 5.65 -8.75
C GLY A 81 8.22 7.00 -8.02
N LEU A 82 9.14 7.94 -8.25
CA LEU A 82 9.12 9.25 -7.58
C LEU A 82 7.86 10.05 -7.90
N ALA A 83 7.42 10.07 -9.14
CA ALA A 83 6.18 10.73 -9.56
C ALA A 83 4.96 10.12 -8.86
N TRP A 84 4.92 8.79 -8.77
CA TRP A 84 3.88 8.07 -8.05
C TRP A 84 3.90 8.40 -6.54
N VAL A 85 5.07 8.40 -5.91
CA VAL A 85 5.23 8.81 -4.50
C VAL A 85 4.67 10.20 -4.25
N LYS A 86 4.93 11.16 -5.14
CA LYS A 86 4.37 12.51 -5.03
C LYS A 86 2.85 12.51 -5.09
N GLN A 87 2.25 11.74 -5.99
CA GLN A 87 0.79 11.61 -6.10
C GLN A 87 0.17 11.03 -4.82
N ILE A 88 0.78 9.98 -4.25
CA ILE A 88 0.28 9.38 -3.01
C ILE A 88 0.39 10.36 -1.83
N ARG A 89 1.50 11.09 -1.71
CA ARG A 89 1.65 12.12 -0.68
C ARG A 89 0.61 13.24 -0.79
N LEU A 90 0.26 13.66 -2.00
CA LEU A 90 -0.82 14.63 -2.21
C LEU A 90 -2.19 14.09 -1.78
N LEU A 91 -2.46 12.80 -2.00
CA LEU A 91 -3.66 12.15 -1.47
C LEU A 91 -3.65 12.12 0.06
N ALA A 92 -2.50 11.81 0.66
CA ALA A 92 -2.33 11.77 2.11
C ALA A 92 -2.54 13.15 2.78
N GLN A 93 -2.23 14.25 2.11
CA GLN A 93 -2.52 15.59 2.63
C GLN A 93 -4.01 15.90 2.75
N ARG A 94 -4.87 15.18 2.06
CA ARG A 94 -6.31 15.43 1.96
C ARG A 94 -7.17 14.33 2.57
N ASN A 95 -6.56 13.28 3.08
CA ASN A 95 -7.24 12.11 3.60
C ASN A 95 -6.58 11.64 4.90
N PRO A 96 -7.32 11.39 5.97
CA PRO A 96 -6.77 10.89 7.23
C PRO A 96 -6.07 9.52 7.09
N ALA A 97 -6.52 8.71 6.13
CA ALA A 97 -5.89 7.43 5.81
C ALA A 97 -5.89 7.16 4.30
N VAL A 98 -4.77 6.64 3.82
CA VAL A 98 -4.58 6.16 2.44
C VAL A 98 -4.20 4.70 2.50
N ILE A 99 -5.03 3.84 1.93
CA ILE A 99 -4.74 2.40 1.82
C ILE A 99 -4.36 2.12 0.37
N ILE A 100 -3.32 1.35 0.15
CA ILE A 100 -2.76 1.10 -1.18
C ILE A 100 -2.78 -0.40 -1.46
N ASP A 101 -3.54 -0.80 -2.48
CA ASP A 101 -3.49 -2.14 -3.06
C ASP A 101 -2.41 -2.19 -4.13
N LEU A 102 -1.37 -2.96 -3.90
CA LEU A 102 -0.18 -3.00 -4.74
C LEU A 102 -0.15 -4.22 -5.68
N PRO A 103 0.44 -4.08 -6.89
CA PRO A 103 0.62 -5.20 -7.80
C PRO A 103 1.56 -6.26 -7.21
N PRO A 104 1.56 -7.49 -7.72
CA PRO A 104 2.58 -8.49 -7.40
C PRO A 104 3.95 -8.11 -8.01
N GLY A 105 5.04 -8.70 -7.51
CA GLY A 105 6.37 -8.56 -8.13
C GLY A 105 7.05 -7.21 -7.93
N LEU A 106 7.12 -6.74 -6.71
CA LEU A 106 7.44 -5.36 -6.33
C LEU A 106 8.93 -5.00 -6.24
N ASP A 107 9.84 -5.69 -6.87
CA ASP A 107 11.28 -5.38 -6.73
C ASP A 107 11.60 -3.90 -7.07
N TYR A 108 10.96 -3.35 -8.09
CA TYR A 108 11.10 -1.95 -8.50
C TYR A 108 10.28 -0.97 -7.63
N ALA A 109 9.20 -1.44 -7.05
CA ALA A 109 8.27 -0.62 -6.29
C ALA A 109 8.59 -0.59 -4.78
N LEU A 110 9.37 -1.56 -4.30
CA LEU A 110 9.68 -1.71 -2.88
C LEU A 110 10.28 -0.43 -2.28
N ALA A 111 11.18 0.22 -2.99
CA ALA A 111 11.78 1.48 -2.54
C ALA A 111 10.73 2.59 -2.42
N ALA A 112 9.84 2.74 -3.42
CA ALA A 112 8.77 3.73 -3.39
C ALA A 112 7.79 3.47 -2.23
N VAL A 113 7.36 2.22 -2.06
CA VAL A 113 6.42 1.81 -1.01
C VAL A 113 7.01 2.00 0.38
N THR A 114 8.24 1.55 0.61
CA THR A 114 8.91 1.71 1.90
C THR A 114 9.21 3.17 2.25
N ALA A 115 9.42 4.02 1.25
CA ALA A 115 9.66 5.45 1.46
C ALA A 115 8.42 6.22 1.94
N ILE A 116 7.21 5.75 1.65
CA ILE A 116 5.98 6.48 1.97
C ILE A 116 5.11 5.80 3.04
N SER A 117 5.17 4.47 3.15
CA SER A 117 4.27 3.73 4.05
C SER A 117 4.61 3.95 5.52
N ASP A 118 3.58 4.04 6.34
CA ASP A 118 3.65 3.93 7.79
C ASP A 118 3.55 2.48 8.23
N LEU A 119 2.75 1.70 7.51
CA LEU A 119 2.48 0.29 7.77
C LEU A 119 2.43 -0.49 6.44
N ILE A 120 2.98 -1.69 6.44
CA ILE A 120 2.92 -2.62 5.32
C ILE A 120 2.29 -3.91 5.81
N PHE A 121 1.14 -4.29 5.24
CA PHE A 121 0.54 -5.61 5.38
C PHE A 121 1.05 -6.53 4.29
N VAL A 122 1.50 -7.72 4.69
CA VAL A 122 2.02 -8.75 3.79
C VAL A 122 1.16 -10.01 3.92
N PRO A 123 0.09 -10.15 3.11
CA PRO A 123 -0.73 -11.36 3.12
C PRO A 123 0.10 -12.58 2.74
N VAL A 124 0.04 -13.64 3.52
CA VAL A 124 0.81 -14.87 3.30
C VAL A 124 -0.11 -16.07 3.33
N ASN A 125 -0.03 -16.91 2.31
CA ASN A 125 -0.65 -18.22 2.37
C ASN A 125 0.25 -19.17 3.20
N PRO A 126 -0.31 -20.06 4.02
CA PRO A 126 0.47 -20.97 4.85
C PRO A 126 1.08 -22.11 4.02
N SER A 127 1.99 -21.76 3.12
CA SER A 127 2.77 -22.72 2.33
C SER A 127 4.27 -22.46 2.50
N GLY A 128 5.10 -23.49 2.50
CA GLY A 128 6.54 -23.33 2.71
C GLY A 128 7.23 -22.43 1.67
N ILE A 129 6.76 -22.44 0.42
CA ILE A 129 7.29 -21.59 -0.66
C ILE A 129 6.93 -20.13 -0.41
N ASP A 130 5.71 -19.86 0.06
CA ASP A 130 5.24 -18.52 0.33
C ASP A 130 5.95 -17.89 1.51
N LEU A 131 6.19 -18.68 2.57
CA LEU A 131 6.96 -18.24 3.74
C LEU A 131 8.39 -17.86 3.38
N HIS A 132 9.05 -18.60 2.49
CA HIS A 132 10.41 -18.27 2.06
C HIS A 132 10.48 -16.96 1.25
N SER A 133 9.56 -16.76 0.31
CA SER A 133 9.49 -15.51 -0.47
C SER A 133 9.15 -14.31 0.41
N THR A 134 8.25 -14.49 1.37
CA THR A 134 7.88 -13.46 2.34
C THR A 134 9.05 -13.09 3.26
N ALA A 135 9.84 -14.07 3.73
CA ALA A 135 11.02 -13.79 4.54
C ALA A 135 12.04 -12.91 3.80
N ARG A 136 12.23 -13.14 2.49
CA ARG A 136 13.08 -12.29 1.65
C ARG A 136 12.52 -10.87 1.54
N PHE A 137 11.23 -10.73 1.33
CA PHE A 137 10.54 -9.45 1.26
C PHE A 137 10.68 -8.66 2.57
N VAL A 138 10.41 -9.29 3.72
CA VAL A 138 10.54 -8.66 5.04
C VAL A 138 11.97 -8.18 5.30
N LYS A 139 12.98 -8.97 4.94
CA LYS A 139 14.39 -8.54 5.03
C LYS A 139 14.68 -7.30 4.17
N ALA A 140 14.09 -7.21 2.98
CA ALA A 140 14.26 -6.04 2.11
C ALA A 140 13.58 -4.80 2.71
N VAL A 141 12.38 -4.94 3.29
CA VAL A 141 11.71 -3.86 4.03
C VAL A 141 12.55 -3.39 5.22
N GLN A 142 13.11 -4.32 5.99
CA GLN A 142 13.98 -3.99 7.13
C GLN A 142 15.23 -3.19 6.71
N LYS A 143 15.88 -3.58 5.61
CA LYS A 143 17.00 -2.82 5.04
C LYS A 143 16.58 -1.41 4.63
N ALA A 144 15.44 -1.27 3.97
CA ALA A 144 14.92 0.03 3.55
C ALA A 144 14.57 0.94 4.75
N ARG A 145 14.09 0.37 5.86
CA ARG A 145 13.88 1.11 7.14
C ARG A 145 15.16 1.74 7.65
N VAL A 146 16.26 0.98 7.67
CA VAL A 146 17.58 1.48 8.11
C VAL A 146 18.00 2.65 7.24
N VAL A 147 17.85 2.55 5.92
CA VAL A 147 18.20 3.64 4.98
C VAL A 147 17.30 4.87 5.20
N ARG A 148 16.02 4.66 5.50
CA ARG A 148 15.07 5.75 5.81
C ARG A 148 15.39 6.47 7.14
N GLY A 149 16.16 5.85 8.03
CA GLY A 149 16.58 6.44 9.31
C GLY A 149 15.46 6.50 10.36
N GLY A 150 14.51 5.55 10.35
CA GLY A 150 13.38 5.58 11.27
C GLY A 150 12.77 4.21 11.57
N ASP A 151 11.72 4.22 12.39
CA ASP A 151 10.97 3.03 12.79
C ASP A 151 9.95 2.54 11.75
N LYS A 152 9.71 3.33 10.71
CA LYS A 152 8.72 3.03 9.68
C LYS A 152 9.36 2.59 8.36
N PRO A 153 8.61 1.79 7.58
CA PRO A 153 7.29 1.24 7.90
C PRO A 153 7.34 0.11 8.92
N LEU A 154 6.27 -0.04 9.70
CA LEU A 154 6.00 -1.28 10.41
C LEU A 154 5.58 -2.35 9.40
N CYS A 155 5.93 -3.61 9.65
CA CYS A 155 5.56 -4.72 8.78
C CYS A 155 4.74 -5.73 9.58
N VAL A 156 3.55 -6.07 9.05
CA VAL A 156 2.64 -7.08 9.61
C VAL A 156 2.46 -8.19 8.59
N ILE A 157 2.60 -9.44 9.02
CA ILE A 157 2.48 -10.65 8.21
C ILE A 157 1.21 -11.40 8.62
#